data_1166bfe9d45276ffab840dbe29ea27eb
#
_entry.id   1166bfe9d45276ffab840dbe29ea27eb
#
_cell.length_a   1.000
_cell.length_b   1.000
_cell.length_c   1.000
_cell.angle_alpha   90.00
_cell.angle_beta   90.00
_cell.angle_gamma   90.00
#
_symmetry.space_group_name_H-M   'P 1'
#
loop_
_entity.id
_entity.type
_entity.pdbx_description
1 polymer ?
#
loop_
_entity_poly.entity_id
_entity_poly.type
_entity_poly.pdbx_seq_one_letter_code
_entity_poly.pdbx_strand_id
1 'polypeptide(L)'
;MRPVIGITTYLTPATFGNWTEDSALVPADYVRAVEAAGGRPLLVPPSEEGVDETLDVLDAVIFSGGSDLDPEIYGQTPHPKTTGVVAERDHAELTLLQAALARDMPVLAVCRGSQVLNVALGGDLVQHLPDVVGHDDHKHTPGSYGDHDVTLVPETRLASLLGDHAPVKSHHHQGFGRLGSGLRESARAEDGTVEALEDPSRRFALGVLWHPEAGEDMRLFDALVQEARRYHEARA
;
A
#
# COMPACT_ATOMS: atom_id res chain seq x y z
N MET A 1 -10.67 17.65 -15.44
CA MET A 1 -9.74 16.64 -16.01
C MET A 1 -9.80 15.37 -15.13
N ARG A 2 -9.48 14.17 -15.67
CA ARG A 2 -9.29 12.98 -14.83
C ARG A 2 -7.91 13.08 -14.19
N PRO A 3 -7.79 12.98 -12.85
CA PRO A 3 -6.48 13.01 -12.21
C PRO A 3 -5.68 11.76 -12.59
N VAL A 4 -4.36 11.91 -12.70
CA VAL A 4 -3.43 10.83 -13.06
C VAL A 4 -2.96 10.15 -11.78
N ILE A 5 -3.27 8.86 -11.63
CA ILE A 5 -2.95 8.06 -10.46
C ILE A 5 -1.82 7.09 -10.81
N GLY A 6 -0.64 7.28 -10.24
CA GLY A 6 0.45 6.34 -10.35
C GLY A 6 0.14 5.06 -9.56
N ILE A 7 0.49 3.89 -10.12
CA ILE A 7 0.38 2.60 -9.44
C ILE A 7 1.75 1.95 -9.54
N THR A 8 2.44 1.72 -8.42
CA THR A 8 3.74 1.05 -8.43
C THR A 8 3.59 -0.40 -8.87
N THR A 9 4.57 -0.90 -9.65
CA THR A 9 4.51 -2.26 -10.19
C THR A 9 5.46 -3.22 -9.49
N TYR A 10 5.18 -4.50 -9.63
CA TYR A 10 6.15 -5.55 -9.34
C TYR A 10 7.24 -5.54 -10.41
N LEU A 11 8.43 -6.00 -10.05
CA LEU A 11 9.45 -6.42 -10.98
C LEU A 11 9.67 -7.92 -10.74
N THR A 12 9.21 -8.75 -11.67
CA THR A 12 9.19 -10.21 -11.49
C THR A 12 9.16 -10.94 -12.82
N PRO A 13 9.71 -12.16 -12.90
CA PRO A 13 9.54 -12.99 -14.10
C PRO A 13 8.06 -13.25 -14.38
N ALA A 14 7.64 -12.97 -15.60
CA ALA A 14 6.28 -13.23 -16.09
C ALA A 14 6.31 -14.03 -17.38
N THR A 15 5.33 -14.93 -17.54
CA THR A 15 5.17 -15.73 -18.75
C THR A 15 4.05 -15.15 -19.61
N PHE A 16 4.35 -14.80 -20.84
CA PHE A 16 3.38 -14.34 -21.83
C PHE A 16 3.71 -14.90 -23.20
N GLY A 17 2.75 -15.57 -23.82
CA GLY A 17 2.99 -16.35 -25.04
C GLY A 17 4.02 -17.45 -24.78
N ASN A 18 5.16 -17.38 -25.51
CA ASN A 18 6.27 -18.33 -25.38
C ASN A 18 7.47 -17.76 -24.60
N TRP A 19 7.33 -16.57 -24.02
CA TRP A 19 8.40 -15.85 -23.35
C TRP A 19 8.23 -15.90 -21.85
N THR A 20 9.34 -16.03 -21.12
CA THR A 20 9.42 -15.79 -19.66
C THR A 20 10.55 -14.81 -19.45
N GLU A 21 10.18 -13.59 -19.04
CA GLU A 21 11.12 -12.46 -18.91
C GLU A 21 10.76 -11.63 -17.68
N ASP A 22 11.75 -10.90 -17.15
CA ASP A 22 11.50 -9.92 -16.10
C ASP A 22 10.58 -8.83 -16.62
N SER A 23 9.51 -8.58 -15.89
CA SER A 23 8.43 -7.72 -16.34
C SER A 23 7.96 -6.81 -15.21
N ALA A 24 7.69 -5.55 -15.56
CA ALA A 24 6.98 -4.64 -14.69
C ALA A 24 5.47 -4.88 -14.84
N LEU A 25 4.82 -5.39 -13.80
CA LEU A 25 3.39 -5.73 -13.83
C LEU A 25 2.69 -5.45 -12.50
N VAL A 26 1.36 -5.34 -12.55
CA VAL A 26 0.49 -5.23 -11.37
C VAL A 26 -0.83 -5.94 -11.66
N PRO A 27 -1.52 -6.50 -10.64
CA PRO A 27 -2.87 -7.03 -10.85
C PRO A 27 -3.80 -6.00 -11.47
N ALA A 28 -4.57 -6.42 -12.49
CA ALA A 28 -5.44 -5.52 -13.25
C ALA A 28 -6.54 -4.88 -12.39
N ASP A 29 -6.80 -5.43 -11.20
CA ASP A 29 -7.83 -4.91 -10.29
C ASP A 29 -7.47 -3.52 -9.74
N TYR A 30 -6.19 -3.22 -9.52
CA TYR A 30 -5.74 -1.84 -9.23
C TYR A 30 -6.12 -0.85 -10.34
N VAL A 31 -5.87 -1.25 -11.59
CA VAL A 31 -6.18 -0.43 -12.77
C VAL A 31 -7.69 -0.19 -12.87
N ARG A 32 -8.48 -1.25 -12.72
CA ARG A 32 -9.95 -1.20 -12.76
C ARG A 32 -10.53 -0.34 -11.63
N ALA A 33 -9.98 -0.47 -10.42
CA ALA A 33 -10.40 0.31 -9.27
C ALA A 33 -10.19 1.82 -9.49
N VAL A 34 -9.01 2.22 -9.99
CA VAL A 34 -8.72 3.62 -10.32
C VAL A 34 -9.66 4.14 -11.43
N GLU A 35 -9.91 3.34 -12.47
CA GLU A 35 -10.82 3.73 -13.57
C GLU A 35 -12.25 3.88 -13.08
N ALA A 36 -12.75 2.94 -12.24
CA ALA A 36 -14.08 2.97 -11.67
C ALA A 36 -14.29 4.22 -10.78
N ALA A 37 -13.27 4.61 -9.99
CA ALA A 37 -13.26 5.84 -9.21
C ALA A 37 -13.13 7.13 -10.06
N GLY A 38 -12.94 7.00 -11.39
CA GLY A 38 -12.84 8.12 -12.32
C GLY A 38 -11.45 8.77 -12.42
N GLY A 39 -10.40 8.06 -11.98
CA GLY A 39 -9.01 8.40 -12.19
C GLY A 39 -8.46 7.93 -13.56
N ARG A 40 -7.25 8.33 -13.88
CA ARG A 40 -6.46 7.82 -15.01
C ARG A 40 -5.28 7.02 -14.46
N PRO A 41 -5.28 5.69 -14.51
CA PRO A 41 -4.17 4.89 -14.02
C PRO A 41 -2.94 5.02 -14.92
N LEU A 42 -1.77 5.09 -14.30
CA LEU A 42 -0.46 5.06 -14.93
C LEU A 42 0.44 4.09 -14.14
N LEU A 43 1.00 3.09 -14.80
CA LEU A 43 1.92 2.16 -14.16
C LEU A 43 3.28 2.82 -13.95
N VAL A 44 3.82 2.67 -12.75
CA VAL A 44 5.12 3.22 -12.36
C VAL A 44 6.07 2.05 -12.05
N PRO A 45 6.94 1.68 -12.99
CA PRO A 45 7.97 0.68 -12.75
C PRO A 45 8.97 1.12 -11.68
N PRO A 46 9.58 0.19 -10.92
CA PRO A 46 10.64 0.51 -10.00
C PRO A 46 11.79 1.23 -10.71
N SER A 47 12.13 2.42 -10.21
CA SER A 47 13.30 3.19 -10.66
C SER A 47 13.67 4.20 -9.59
N GLU A 48 14.96 4.35 -9.32
CA GLU A 48 15.48 5.41 -8.46
C GLU A 48 15.79 6.70 -9.25
N GLU A 49 15.81 6.61 -10.57
CA GLU A 49 16.04 7.74 -11.47
C GLU A 49 14.72 8.37 -11.93
N GLY A 50 14.72 9.68 -12.14
CA GLY A 50 13.55 10.41 -12.67
C GLY A 50 12.35 10.43 -11.71
N VAL A 51 12.57 10.36 -10.41
CA VAL A 51 11.50 10.39 -9.40
C VAL A 51 10.71 11.69 -9.46
N ASP A 52 11.39 12.81 -9.60
CA ASP A 52 10.74 14.11 -9.68
C ASP A 52 9.90 14.25 -10.97
N GLU A 53 10.45 13.84 -12.11
CA GLU A 53 9.75 13.84 -13.40
C GLU A 53 8.53 12.91 -13.37
N THR A 54 8.66 11.76 -12.69
CA THR A 54 7.53 10.84 -12.50
C THR A 54 6.43 11.50 -11.66
N LEU A 55 6.78 12.12 -10.53
CA LEU A 55 5.81 12.79 -9.65
C LEU A 55 5.20 14.04 -10.29
N ASP A 56 5.90 14.72 -11.21
CA ASP A 56 5.40 15.90 -11.89
C ASP A 56 4.18 15.61 -12.79
N VAL A 57 4.06 14.38 -13.30
CA VAL A 57 2.93 13.98 -14.14
C VAL A 57 1.80 13.30 -13.34
N LEU A 58 2.01 13.02 -12.05
CA LEU A 58 1.04 12.34 -11.20
C LEU A 58 0.28 13.31 -10.28
N ASP A 59 -0.94 12.96 -9.95
CA ASP A 59 -1.79 13.67 -9.00
C ASP A 59 -1.99 12.90 -7.69
N ALA A 60 -1.69 11.59 -7.68
CA ALA A 60 -1.64 10.72 -6.51
C ALA A 60 -0.84 9.46 -6.84
N VAL A 61 -0.43 8.71 -5.80
CA VAL A 61 0.27 7.43 -5.96
C VAL A 61 -0.39 6.34 -5.13
N ILE A 62 -0.58 5.16 -5.74
CA ILE A 62 -0.90 3.92 -5.07
C ILE A 62 0.39 3.09 -4.99
N PHE A 63 0.82 2.76 -3.77
CA PHE A 63 1.86 1.78 -3.52
C PHE A 63 1.21 0.42 -3.41
N SER A 64 1.46 -0.45 -4.38
CA SER A 64 0.78 -1.75 -4.51
C SER A 64 1.31 -2.78 -3.52
N GLY A 65 0.54 -3.86 -3.35
CA GLY A 65 0.96 -5.04 -2.60
C GLY A 65 2.20 -5.73 -3.17
N GLY A 66 2.58 -6.86 -2.61
CA GLY A 66 3.74 -7.62 -3.11
C GLY A 66 4.39 -8.52 -2.08
N SER A 67 5.61 -8.94 -2.38
CA SER A 67 6.49 -9.74 -1.52
C SER A 67 7.05 -8.92 -0.36
N ASP A 68 7.77 -9.58 0.55
CA ASP A 68 8.29 -8.96 1.77
C ASP A 68 9.36 -7.90 1.47
N LEU A 69 9.44 -6.89 2.35
CA LEU A 69 10.54 -5.92 2.35
C LEU A 69 11.80 -6.55 2.96
N ASP A 70 12.97 -6.06 2.52
CA ASP A 70 14.23 -6.41 3.14
C ASP A 70 14.29 -5.92 4.60
N PRO A 71 14.40 -6.83 5.58
CA PRO A 71 14.47 -6.46 6.98
C PRO A 71 15.67 -5.59 7.35
N GLU A 72 16.74 -5.62 6.59
CA GLU A 72 17.92 -4.76 6.83
C GLU A 72 17.58 -3.27 6.70
N ILE A 73 16.59 -2.92 5.87
CA ILE A 73 16.14 -1.53 5.66
C ILE A 73 15.59 -0.91 6.96
N TYR A 74 14.93 -1.73 7.79
CA TYR A 74 14.42 -1.28 9.10
C TYR A 74 15.19 -1.83 10.29
N GLY A 75 16.46 -2.26 10.04
CA GLY A 75 17.45 -2.60 11.07
C GLY A 75 17.20 -3.93 11.78
N GLN A 76 16.53 -4.86 11.13
CA GLN A 76 16.26 -6.20 11.67
C GLN A 76 17.01 -7.28 10.88
N THR A 77 17.31 -8.41 11.55
CA THR A 77 17.80 -9.62 10.88
C THR A 77 16.63 -10.33 10.20
N PRO A 78 16.80 -10.86 8.97
CA PRO A 78 15.75 -11.57 8.27
C PRO A 78 15.21 -12.78 9.06
N HIS A 79 13.90 -12.84 9.18
CA HIS A 79 13.20 -14.00 9.75
C HIS A 79 13.19 -15.16 8.72
N PRO A 80 13.25 -16.45 9.14
CA PRO A 80 13.24 -17.58 8.20
C PRO A 80 12.02 -17.67 7.27
N LYS A 81 10.96 -16.96 7.60
CA LYS A 81 9.72 -16.87 6.77
C LYS A 81 9.70 -15.65 5.83
N THR A 82 10.68 -14.77 5.92
CA THR A 82 10.82 -13.65 4.97
C THR A 82 11.18 -14.19 3.60
N THR A 83 10.44 -13.81 2.57
CA THR A 83 10.57 -14.36 1.22
C THR A 83 10.32 -13.33 0.12
N GLY A 84 10.95 -13.55 -1.04
CA GLY A 84 10.65 -12.77 -2.26
C GLY A 84 11.13 -11.32 -2.21
N VAL A 85 12.09 -11.00 -1.38
CA VAL A 85 12.69 -9.65 -1.30
C VAL A 85 13.27 -9.25 -2.66
N VAL A 86 12.92 -8.04 -3.11
CA VAL A 86 13.42 -7.43 -4.35
C VAL A 86 13.99 -6.05 -4.01
N ALA A 87 15.28 -6.00 -3.73
CA ALA A 87 15.97 -4.79 -3.23
C ALA A 87 15.80 -3.57 -4.15
N GLU A 88 15.81 -3.77 -5.48
CA GLU A 88 15.58 -2.71 -6.46
C GLU A 88 14.20 -2.07 -6.27
N ARG A 89 13.16 -2.89 -6.07
CA ARG A 89 11.80 -2.41 -5.82
C ARG A 89 11.70 -1.69 -4.46
N ASP A 90 12.35 -2.24 -3.44
CA ASP A 90 12.34 -1.67 -2.08
C ASP A 90 12.91 -0.25 -2.08
N HIS A 91 14.10 -0.07 -2.68
CA HIS A 91 14.76 1.23 -2.75
C HIS A 91 13.97 2.23 -3.62
N ALA A 92 13.50 1.79 -4.79
CA ALA A 92 12.71 2.65 -5.69
C ALA A 92 11.42 3.13 -5.02
N GLU A 93 10.67 2.23 -4.36
CA GLU A 93 9.41 2.61 -3.72
C GLU A 93 9.63 3.48 -2.46
N LEU A 94 10.68 3.23 -1.67
CA LEU A 94 11.03 4.12 -0.55
C LEU A 94 11.36 5.53 -1.02
N THR A 95 12.17 5.66 -2.07
CA THR A 95 12.56 6.95 -2.65
C THR A 95 11.35 7.69 -3.21
N LEU A 96 10.53 7.00 -4.01
CA LEU A 96 9.30 7.57 -4.59
C LEU A 96 8.32 8.02 -3.50
N LEU A 97 8.13 7.21 -2.46
CA LEU A 97 7.23 7.50 -1.36
C LEU A 97 7.67 8.73 -0.57
N GLN A 98 8.96 8.80 -0.20
CA GLN A 98 9.51 9.95 0.51
C GLN A 98 9.33 11.24 -0.29
N ALA A 99 9.59 11.21 -1.60
CA ALA A 99 9.40 12.36 -2.48
C ALA A 99 7.91 12.73 -2.64
N ALA A 100 7.01 11.75 -2.76
CA ALA A 100 5.56 12.00 -2.82
C ALA A 100 5.04 12.63 -1.51
N LEU A 101 5.49 12.13 -0.36
CA LEU A 101 5.15 12.70 0.95
C LEU A 101 5.72 14.12 1.12
N ALA A 102 6.94 14.40 0.65
CA ALA A 102 7.52 15.74 0.71
C ALA A 102 6.71 16.77 -0.11
N ARG A 103 6.02 16.33 -1.15
CA ARG A 103 5.12 17.14 -1.99
C ARG A 103 3.68 17.23 -1.44
N ASP A 104 3.38 16.62 -0.30
CA ASP A 104 2.01 16.42 0.23
C ASP A 104 1.06 15.82 -0.83
N MET A 105 1.61 14.98 -1.72
CA MET A 105 0.85 14.26 -2.73
C MET A 105 -0.01 13.18 -2.07
N PRO A 106 -1.28 12.99 -2.49
CA PRO A 106 -2.12 11.91 -1.96
C PRO A 106 -1.50 10.53 -2.19
N VAL A 107 -1.43 9.72 -1.13
CA VAL A 107 -0.87 8.36 -1.14
C VAL A 107 -1.89 7.38 -0.56
N LEU A 108 -2.18 6.32 -1.31
CA LEU A 108 -2.81 5.09 -0.81
C LEU A 108 -1.80 3.96 -0.87
N ALA A 109 -1.51 3.36 0.26
CA ALA A 109 -0.54 2.29 0.40
C ALA A 109 -1.26 0.97 0.76
N VAL A 110 -1.11 -0.07 -0.06
CA VAL A 110 -1.87 -1.33 0.02
C VAL A 110 -0.92 -2.47 0.37
N CYS A 111 -1.25 -3.24 1.41
CA CYS A 111 -0.53 -4.43 1.88
C CYS A 111 0.97 -4.11 2.05
N ARG A 112 1.85 -4.66 1.22
CA ARG A 112 3.27 -4.30 1.21
C ARG A 112 3.51 -2.79 1.10
N GLY A 113 2.73 -2.07 0.29
CA GLY A 113 2.85 -0.62 0.17
C GLY A 113 2.65 0.09 1.52
N SER A 114 1.75 -0.39 2.38
CA SER A 114 1.56 0.16 3.72
C SER A 114 2.73 -0.12 4.65
N GLN A 115 3.41 -1.23 4.46
CA GLN A 115 4.66 -1.56 5.15
C GLN A 115 5.79 -0.61 4.70
N VAL A 116 5.88 -0.32 3.39
CA VAL A 116 6.80 0.70 2.86
C VAL A 116 6.52 2.07 3.49
N LEU A 117 5.26 2.47 3.62
CA LEU A 117 4.87 3.73 4.27
C LEU A 117 5.34 3.77 5.74
N ASN A 118 5.12 2.69 6.48
CA ASN A 118 5.56 2.59 7.87
C ASN A 118 7.09 2.71 8.00
N VAL A 119 7.83 1.94 7.19
CA VAL A 119 9.29 1.89 7.21
C VAL A 119 9.91 3.21 6.73
N ALA A 120 9.37 3.84 5.68
CA ALA A 120 9.83 5.13 5.16
C ALA A 120 9.78 6.25 6.22
N LEU A 121 8.88 6.14 7.19
CA LEU A 121 8.74 7.08 8.31
C LEU A 121 9.42 6.58 9.59
N GLY A 122 10.30 5.57 9.50
CA GLY A 122 11.13 5.07 10.58
C GLY A 122 10.46 4.05 11.49
N GLY A 123 9.35 3.45 11.05
CA GLY A 123 8.75 2.29 11.69
C GLY A 123 9.48 0.99 11.40
N ASP A 124 8.98 -0.12 11.95
CA ASP A 124 9.47 -1.47 11.67
C ASP A 124 8.32 -2.46 11.49
N LEU A 125 8.62 -3.71 11.18
CA LEU A 125 7.62 -4.72 10.88
C LEU A 125 7.71 -5.92 11.84
N VAL A 126 6.56 -6.53 12.09
CA VAL A 126 6.45 -7.92 12.54
C VAL A 126 6.59 -8.78 11.29
N GLN A 127 7.74 -9.44 11.13
CA GLN A 127 8.08 -10.20 9.91
C GLN A 127 7.25 -11.48 9.74
N HIS A 128 6.65 -12.00 10.82
CA HIS A 128 5.79 -13.18 10.77
C HIS A 128 4.73 -13.11 11.87
N LEU A 129 3.53 -12.63 11.51
CA LEU A 129 2.40 -12.49 12.44
C LEU A 129 2.01 -13.79 13.16
N PRO A 130 2.00 -14.97 12.49
CA PRO A 130 1.65 -16.22 13.18
C PRO A 130 2.48 -16.53 14.43
N ASP A 131 3.72 -16.06 14.51
CA ASP A 131 4.54 -16.23 15.71
C ASP A 131 4.08 -15.36 16.89
N VAL A 132 3.32 -14.30 16.60
CA VAL A 132 2.82 -13.34 17.60
C VAL A 132 1.38 -13.66 17.99
N VAL A 133 0.51 -13.87 16.99
CA VAL A 133 -0.93 -14.09 17.21
C VAL A 133 -1.31 -15.55 17.38
N GLY A 134 -0.45 -16.48 16.95
CA GLY A 134 -0.65 -17.94 17.14
C GLY A 134 -1.54 -18.62 16.08
N HIS A 135 -1.89 -17.93 15.01
CA HIS A 135 -2.70 -18.44 13.89
C HIS A 135 -2.30 -17.76 12.57
N ASP A 136 -2.82 -18.26 11.44
CA ASP A 136 -2.54 -17.77 10.09
C ASP A 136 -3.76 -17.17 9.39
N ASP A 137 -4.71 -16.63 10.14
CA ASP A 137 -6.00 -16.12 9.66
C ASP A 137 -5.85 -14.92 8.71
N HIS A 138 -4.74 -14.19 8.76
CA HIS A 138 -4.43 -13.14 7.80
C HIS A 138 -3.96 -13.65 6.43
N LYS A 139 -3.60 -14.96 6.33
CA LYS A 139 -3.11 -15.59 5.10
C LYS A 139 -3.34 -17.10 5.09
N HIS A 140 -4.58 -17.52 5.13
CA HIS A 140 -4.93 -18.95 5.17
C HIS A 140 -4.41 -19.76 3.97
N THR A 141 -4.58 -19.26 2.76
CA THR A 141 -4.29 -20.00 1.54
C THR A 141 -3.44 -19.17 0.59
N PRO A 142 -2.26 -19.66 0.18
CA PRO A 142 -1.44 -18.97 -0.80
C PRO A 142 -2.20 -18.71 -2.10
N GLY A 143 -2.13 -17.45 -2.61
CA GLY A 143 -2.78 -17.04 -3.84
C GLY A 143 -4.30 -16.84 -3.76
N SER A 144 -4.85 -16.80 -2.55
CA SER A 144 -6.28 -16.57 -2.30
C SER A 144 -6.46 -15.55 -1.18
N TYR A 145 -7.40 -14.64 -1.34
CA TYR A 145 -7.76 -13.71 -0.26
C TYR A 145 -8.70 -14.39 0.73
N GLY A 146 -8.47 -14.16 2.02
CA GLY A 146 -9.41 -14.47 3.11
C GLY A 146 -10.34 -13.31 3.39
N ASP A 147 -11.54 -13.58 3.88
CA ASP A 147 -12.42 -12.56 4.43
C ASP A 147 -12.11 -12.37 5.91
N HIS A 148 -12.03 -11.11 6.35
CA HIS A 148 -11.81 -10.78 7.73
C HIS A 148 -12.41 -9.40 8.06
N ASP A 149 -12.82 -9.19 9.31
CA ASP A 149 -13.41 -7.94 9.72
C ASP A 149 -12.37 -7.07 10.44
N VAL A 150 -12.44 -5.77 10.18
CA VAL A 150 -11.64 -4.79 10.90
C VAL A 150 -12.53 -3.79 11.64
N THR A 151 -12.11 -3.42 12.85
CA THR A 151 -12.69 -2.33 13.62
C THR A 151 -11.90 -1.06 13.35
N LEU A 152 -12.59 0.00 12.94
CA LEU A 152 -11.98 1.29 12.62
C LEU A 152 -11.81 2.13 13.89
N VAL A 153 -10.68 2.83 14.00
CA VAL A 153 -10.41 3.71 15.12
C VAL A 153 -11.22 5.01 14.96
N PRO A 154 -12.05 5.41 15.93
CA PRO A 154 -12.82 6.64 15.85
C PRO A 154 -11.96 7.88 15.57
N GLU A 155 -12.54 8.89 14.94
CA GLU A 155 -11.89 10.17 14.60
C GLU A 155 -10.71 10.04 13.61
N THR A 156 -10.58 8.88 12.95
CA THR A 156 -9.64 8.70 11.84
C THR A 156 -10.30 9.03 10.50
N ARG A 157 -9.47 9.36 9.50
CA ARG A 157 -9.94 9.52 8.12
C ARG A 157 -10.56 8.21 7.64
N LEU A 158 -9.92 7.09 7.93
CA LEU A 158 -10.39 5.77 7.55
C LEU A 158 -11.79 5.48 8.11
N ALA A 159 -12.03 5.75 9.40
CA ALA A 159 -13.36 5.61 10.00
C ALA A 159 -14.41 6.53 9.36
N SER A 160 -14.01 7.75 8.96
CA SER A 160 -14.92 8.66 8.25
C SER A 160 -15.34 8.16 6.87
N LEU A 161 -14.51 7.31 6.25
CA LEU A 161 -14.77 6.72 4.94
C LEU A 161 -15.55 5.40 5.04
N LEU A 162 -15.17 4.52 5.99
CA LEU A 162 -15.65 3.14 6.05
C LEU A 162 -16.66 2.88 7.18
N GLY A 163 -16.84 3.81 8.11
CA GLY A 163 -17.66 3.62 9.31
C GLY A 163 -16.89 2.94 10.44
N ASP A 164 -17.59 2.25 11.35
CA ASP A 164 -16.98 1.67 12.55
C ASP A 164 -16.37 0.29 12.30
N HIS A 165 -16.88 -0.44 11.32
CA HIS A 165 -16.45 -1.79 10.94
C HIS A 165 -16.48 -1.97 9.43
N ALA A 166 -15.56 -2.78 8.90
CA ALA A 166 -15.54 -3.13 7.48
C ALA A 166 -15.07 -4.58 7.27
N PRO A 167 -15.80 -5.37 6.44
CA PRO A 167 -15.28 -6.63 5.93
C PRO A 167 -14.22 -6.33 4.87
N VAL A 168 -13.08 -7.02 4.95
CA VAL A 168 -11.92 -6.76 4.09
C VAL A 168 -11.33 -8.05 3.51
N LYS A 169 -10.58 -7.94 2.42
CA LYS A 169 -9.85 -9.03 1.78
C LYS A 169 -8.41 -9.07 2.26
N SER A 170 -8.07 -10.03 3.08
CA SER A 170 -6.73 -10.17 3.68
C SER A 170 -5.87 -11.23 2.97
N HIS A 171 -4.58 -10.93 2.80
CA HIS A 171 -3.56 -11.87 2.35
C HIS A 171 -2.16 -11.37 2.73
N HIS A 172 -1.82 -11.37 4.03
CA HIS A 172 -0.49 -10.99 4.50
C HIS A 172 -0.07 -11.82 5.70
N HIS A 173 1.23 -12.07 5.85
CA HIS A 173 1.80 -12.73 7.03
C HIS A 173 2.73 -11.80 7.83
N GLN A 174 2.95 -10.60 7.33
CA GLN A 174 3.68 -9.54 8.02
C GLN A 174 2.71 -8.47 8.49
N GLY A 175 3.07 -7.79 9.58
CA GLY A 175 2.29 -6.71 10.16
C GLY A 175 3.15 -5.52 10.53
N PHE A 176 2.52 -4.46 11.03
CA PHE A 176 3.24 -3.32 11.59
C PHE A 176 3.79 -3.70 12.96
N GLY A 177 5.06 -3.39 13.19
CA GLY A 177 5.67 -3.38 14.51
C GLY A 177 5.53 -1.99 15.15
N ARG A 178 6.65 -1.30 15.39
CA ARG A 178 6.62 0.11 15.80
C ARG A 178 6.16 0.98 14.64
N LEU A 179 5.18 1.85 14.88
CA LEU A 179 4.71 2.79 13.86
C LEU A 179 5.74 3.89 13.60
N GLY A 180 5.81 4.30 12.34
CA GLY A 180 6.64 5.40 11.88
C GLY A 180 6.20 6.75 12.46
N SER A 181 7.12 7.71 12.41
CA SER A 181 6.87 9.05 12.95
C SER A 181 5.70 9.74 12.25
N GLY A 182 4.76 10.26 13.05
CA GLY A 182 3.55 10.93 12.56
C GLY A 182 2.40 9.99 12.18
N LEU A 183 2.66 8.69 12.07
CA LEU A 183 1.61 7.71 11.81
C LEU A 183 0.82 7.38 13.08
N ARG A 184 -0.48 7.16 12.90
CA ARG A 184 -1.37 6.60 13.92
C ARG A 184 -2.12 5.40 13.36
N GLU A 185 -2.49 4.49 14.24
CA GLU A 185 -3.40 3.40 13.93
C GLU A 185 -4.75 3.94 13.48
N SER A 186 -5.35 3.29 12.46
CA SER A 186 -6.68 3.65 11.97
C SER A 186 -7.63 2.44 11.83
N ALA A 187 -7.13 1.21 11.91
CA ALA A 187 -7.95 0.00 12.00
C ALA A 187 -7.21 -1.15 12.71
N ARG A 188 -7.98 -2.08 13.26
CA ARG A 188 -7.48 -3.25 13.97
C ARG A 188 -8.35 -4.49 13.70
N ALA A 189 -7.71 -5.64 13.56
CA ALA A 189 -8.37 -6.95 13.54
C ALA A 189 -8.80 -7.39 14.95
N GLU A 190 -9.63 -8.44 15.03
CA GLU A 190 -10.13 -8.99 16.31
C GLU A 190 -9.00 -9.50 17.22
N ASP A 191 -7.95 -10.07 16.66
CA ASP A 191 -6.77 -10.57 17.38
C ASP A 191 -5.83 -9.45 17.89
N GLY A 192 -6.17 -8.21 17.61
CA GLY A 192 -5.40 -7.03 18.00
C GLY A 192 -4.34 -6.58 16.99
N THR A 193 -4.20 -7.25 15.85
CA THR A 193 -3.29 -6.82 14.78
C THR A 193 -3.71 -5.45 14.24
N VAL A 194 -2.77 -4.51 14.16
CA VAL A 194 -3.01 -3.22 13.48
C VAL A 194 -3.10 -3.48 11.98
N GLU A 195 -4.24 -3.14 11.40
CA GLU A 195 -4.57 -3.40 9.99
C GLU A 195 -4.47 -2.17 9.10
N ALA A 196 -4.50 -0.98 9.69
CA ALA A 196 -4.33 0.25 8.94
C ALA A 196 -3.69 1.36 9.76
N LEU A 197 -3.06 2.27 9.03
CA LEU A 197 -2.40 3.45 9.57
C LEU A 197 -2.66 4.68 8.69
N GLU A 198 -2.56 5.86 9.28
CA GLU A 198 -2.65 7.12 8.53
C GLU A 198 -1.76 8.20 9.14
N ASP A 199 -1.31 9.15 8.32
CA ASP A 199 -0.70 10.40 8.79
C ASP A 199 -1.76 11.51 8.75
N PRO A 200 -2.31 11.93 9.92
CA PRO A 200 -3.38 12.93 9.97
C PRO A 200 -2.91 14.34 9.59
N SER A 201 -1.60 14.60 9.57
CA SER A 201 -1.03 15.89 9.22
C SER A 201 -0.98 16.14 7.71
N ARG A 202 -1.14 15.08 6.91
CA ARG A 202 -1.05 15.12 5.46
C ARG A 202 -2.41 15.19 4.80
N ARG A 203 -2.45 15.72 3.59
CA ARG A 203 -3.63 15.76 2.73
C ARG A 203 -4.33 14.40 2.63
N PHE A 204 -3.58 13.36 2.28
CA PHE A 204 -4.04 11.97 2.23
C PHE A 204 -2.82 11.04 2.23
N ALA A 205 -2.48 10.48 3.37
CA ALA A 205 -1.48 9.42 3.49
C ALA A 205 -2.09 8.31 4.34
N LEU A 206 -2.50 7.23 3.67
CA LEU A 206 -3.27 6.15 4.25
C LEU A 206 -2.71 4.81 3.79
N GLY A 207 -2.46 3.90 4.74
CA GLY A 207 -1.98 2.55 4.51
C GLY A 207 -2.93 1.52 5.10
N VAL A 208 -3.23 0.47 4.34
CA VAL A 208 -4.05 -0.67 4.76
C VAL A 208 -3.30 -1.97 4.47
N LEU A 209 -3.37 -2.97 5.38
CA LEU A 209 -2.75 -4.27 5.15
C LEU A 209 -3.61 -5.19 4.26
N TRP A 210 -4.91 -4.94 4.20
CA TRP A 210 -5.81 -5.67 3.31
C TRP A 210 -5.74 -5.18 1.86
N HIS A 211 -6.49 -5.85 0.98
CA HIS A 211 -6.53 -5.62 -0.45
C HIS A 211 -7.87 -5.02 -0.90
N PRO A 212 -8.05 -3.68 -0.84
CA PRO A 212 -9.30 -3.05 -1.24
C PRO A 212 -9.60 -3.22 -2.74
N GLU A 213 -8.57 -3.41 -3.57
CA GLU A 213 -8.71 -3.66 -5.01
C GLU A 213 -9.35 -5.02 -5.32
N ALA A 214 -9.27 -5.97 -4.38
CA ALA A 214 -9.88 -7.30 -4.51
C ALA A 214 -11.32 -7.36 -3.98
N GLY A 215 -11.80 -6.29 -3.38
CA GLY A 215 -13.14 -6.15 -2.84
C GLY A 215 -14.10 -5.40 -3.78
N GLU A 216 -15.35 -5.24 -3.31
CA GLU A 216 -16.37 -4.44 -4.01
C GLU A 216 -16.46 -3.00 -3.46
N ASP A 217 -15.85 -2.73 -2.32
CA ASP A 217 -15.90 -1.44 -1.66
C ASP A 217 -14.86 -0.46 -2.25
N MET A 218 -15.36 0.48 -3.04
CA MET A 218 -14.53 1.43 -3.77
C MET A 218 -14.23 2.73 -3.00
N ARG A 219 -14.74 2.89 -1.75
CA ARG A 219 -14.66 4.16 -1.01
C ARG A 219 -13.24 4.68 -0.81
N LEU A 220 -12.24 3.80 -0.68
CA LEU A 220 -10.84 4.21 -0.57
C LEU A 220 -10.29 4.79 -1.88
N PHE A 221 -10.62 4.16 -3.01
CA PHE A 221 -10.21 4.65 -4.33
C PHE A 221 -10.96 5.93 -4.70
N ASP A 222 -12.26 6.04 -4.38
CA ASP A 222 -13.03 7.26 -4.57
C ASP A 222 -12.44 8.43 -3.79
N ALA A 223 -12.07 8.20 -2.52
CA ALA A 223 -11.45 9.20 -1.67
C ALA A 223 -10.08 9.64 -2.22
N LEU A 224 -9.23 8.70 -2.62
CA LEU A 224 -7.94 8.99 -3.23
C LEU A 224 -8.09 9.85 -4.49
N VAL A 225 -9.00 9.46 -5.40
CA VAL A 225 -9.24 10.18 -6.66
C VAL A 225 -9.81 11.58 -6.41
N GLN A 226 -10.65 11.75 -5.39
CA GLN A 226 -11.14 13.08 -4.99
C GLN A 226 -10.00 13.96 -4.48
N GLU A 227 -9.12 13.44 -3.63
CA GLU A 227 -7.97 14.18 -3.13
C GLU A 227 -6.94 14.48 -4.24
N ALA A 228 -6.76 13.55 -5.18
CA ALA A 228 -5.92 13.77 -6.36
C ALA A 228 -6.44 14.94 -7.23
N ARG A 229 -7.76 15.07 -7.40
CA ARG A 229 -8.35 16.25 -8.10
C ARG A 229 -8.03 17.57 -7.39
N ARG A 230 -8.20 17.59 -6.06
CA ARG A 230 -7.88 18.79 -5.25
C ARG A 230 -6.40 19.12 -5.29
N TYR A 231 -5.54 18.10 -5.29
CA TYR A 231 -4.09 18.26 -5.41
C TYR A 231 -3.72 18.84 -6.78
N HIS A 232 -4.31 18.31 -7.86
CA HIS A 232 -4.13 18.82 -9.22
C HIS A 232 -4.54 20.30 -9.34
N GLU A 233 -5.73 20.66 -8.84
CA GLU A 233 -6.25 22.02 -8.86
C GLU A 233 -5.37 23.02 -8.07
N ALA A 234 -4.74 22.55 -6.99
CA ALA A 234 -3.85 23.40 -6.18
C ALA A 234 -2.47 23.63 -6.82
N ARG A 235 -2.07 22.81 -7.83
CA ARG A 235 -0.81 22.96 -8.58
C ARG A 235 -0.98 23.76 -9.88
N ALA A 236 -2.21 23.87 -10.40
CA ALA A 236 -2.53 24.57 -11.64
C ALA A 236 -2.53 26.09 -11.48
#